data_08cbe363da82eb36b23b481b08cdab0b
#
_entry.id   08cbe363da82eb36b23b481b08cdab0b
#
_cell.length_a   1.000
_cell.length_b   1.000
_cell.length_c   1.000
_cell.angle_alpha   90.00
_cell.angle_beta   90.00
_cell.angle_gamma   90.00
#
_symmetry.space_group_name_H-M   'P 1'
#
loop_
_entity.id
_entity.type
_entity.pdbx_description
1 polymer ?
#
loop_
_entity_poly.entity_id
_entity_poly.type
_entity_poly.pdbx_seq_one_letter_code
_entity_poly.pdbx_strand_id
1 'polypeptide(L)'
;MKSRRVSGHLLSSAFCLTLSLGALSGVAQAGVTDKDILNDQATTNDVVTYGLGPRGQRFSPLDNLNTQNVKKMHPVWAFSFGGEKQRGQESQPLVKDGVMYVTASYSRIYAIDVASGEELWQYEARLPDGIMPCCDVINRGAAIYDDLVIFGTLDAILVALDQKTGKVVWRKKMGDYKAGYSF
;
A
#
# COMPACT_ATOMS: atom_id res chain seq x y z
N MET A 1 26.07 85.07 -1.09
CA MET A 1 26.39 83.65 -0.91
C MET A 1 25.14 82.87 -1.22
N LYS A 2 25.10 82.09 -2.37
CA LYS A 2 23.90 81.41 -2.85
C LYS A 2 23.90 79.97 -2.32
N SER A 3 22.85 79.57 -1.60
CA SER A 3 22.58 78.24 -1.17
C SER A 3 21.86 77.49 -2.28
N ARG A 4 22.44 76.34 -2.74
CA ARG A 4 21.80 75.40 -3.68
C ARG A 4 21.08 74.28 -2.87
N ARG A 5 19.78 74.18 -3.06
CA ARG A 5 18.98 73.01 -2.63
C ARG A 5 19.19 71.89 -3.65
N VAL A 6 19.51 70.69 -3.14
CA VAL A 6 19.53 69.45 -3.91
C VAL A 6 18.23 68.69 -3.58
N SER A 7 17.38 68.52 -4.58
CA SER A 7 16.20 67.68 -4.50
C SER A 7 16.58 66.20 -4.72
N GLY A 8 16.43 65.39 -3.71
CA GLY A 8 16.55 63.93 -3.84
C GLY A 8 15.20 63.31 -4.21
N HIS A 9 15.13 62.66 -5.37
CA HIS A 9 14.00 61.79 -5.76
C HIS A 9 14.17 60.43 -5.13
N LEU A 10 13.27 60.05 -4.20
CA LEU A 10 13.14 58.68 -3.75
C LEU A 10 12.33 57.89 -4.77
N LEU A 11 12.99 56.98 -5.46
CA LEU A 11 12.35 55.96 -6.28
C LEU A 11 11.94 54.79 -5.33
N SER A 12 10.64 54.67 -5.08
CA SER A 12 10.04 53.55 -4.34
C SER A 12 9.84 52.38 -5.33
N SER A 13 10.73 51.39 -5.25
CA SER A 13 10.58 50.14 -6.00
C SER A 13 9.65 49.21 -5.24
N ALA A 14 8.40 49.10 -5.69
CA ALA A 14 7.47 48.12 -5.21
C ALA A 14 7.86 46.72 -5.77
N PHE A 15 8.37 45.86 -4.89
CA PHE A 15 8.66 44.47 -5.20
C PHE A 15 7.36 43.66 -5.09
N CYS A 16 6.70 43.39 -6.20
CA CYS A 16 5.56 42.48 -6.27
C CYS A 16 6.05 41.04 -6.11
N LEU A 17 5.89 40.48 -4.90
CA LEU A 17 6.10 39.04 -4.64
C LEU A 17 4.88 38.26 -5.13
N THR A 18 4.96 37.70 -6.33
CA THR A 18 3.94 36.74 -6.82
C THR A 18 4.19 35.39 -6.15
N LEU A 19 3.40 35.07 -5.11
CA LEU A 19 3.29 33.71 -4.61
C LEU A 19 2.57 32.86 -5.67
N SER A 20 3.33 32.05 -6.42
CA SER A 20 2.76 30.97 -7.20
C SER A 20 2.37 29.84 -6.26
N LEU A 21 1.08 29.72 -5.91
CA LEU A 21 0.52 28.51 -5.35
C LEU A 21 0.61 27.42 -6.44
N GLY A 22 1.62 26.59 -6.37
CA GLY A 22 1.67 25.34 -7.09
C GLY A 22 0.55 24.44 -6.55
N ALA A 23 -0.55 24.33 -7.29
CA ALA A 23 -1.56 23.31 -7.05
C ALA A 23 -0.88 21.95 -7.27
N LEU A 24 -0.54 21.24 -6.19
CA LEU A 24 -0.27 19.81 -6.24
C LEU A 24 -1.60 19.14 -6.64
N SER A 25 -1.75 18.90 -7.95
CA SER A 25 -2.80 18.04 -8.47
C SER A 25 -2.46 16.61 -8.02
N GLY A 26 -2.84 16.26 -6.80
CA GLY A 26 -2.86 14.88 -6.38
C GLY A 26 -3.82 14.16 -7.32
N VAL A 27 -3.31 13.30 -8.18
CA VAL A 27 -4.13 12.35 -8.95
C VAL A 27 -4.89 11.57 -7.89
N ALA A 28 -6.22 11.74 -7.86
CA ALA A 28 -7.06 10.92 -6.99
C ALA A 28 -6.89 9.48 -7.48
N GLN A 29 -6.25 8.66 -6.65
CA GLN A 29 -6.08 7.24 -6.91
C GLN A 29 -7.49 6.64 -6.98
N ALA A 30 -7.88 6.13 -8.14
CA ALA A 30 -9.18 5.49 -8.31
C ALA A 30 -9.14 4.14 -7.58
N GLY A 31 -10.20 3.84 -6.83
CA GLY A 31 -10.34 2.55 -6.15
C GLY A 31 -10.40 1.37 -7.13
N VAL A 32 -10.16 0.16 -6.64
CA VAL A 32 -10.22 -1.08 -7.43
C VAL A 32 -11.67 -1.40 -7.80
N THR A 33 -11.94 -1.59 -9.07
CA THR A 33 -13.27 -1.87 -9.61
C THR A 33 -13.41 -3.34 -10.05
N ASP A 34 -14.65 -3.79 -10.32
CA ASP A 34 -14.92 -5.10 -10.93
C ASP A 34 -14.17 -5.27 -12.25
N LYS A 35 -14.02 -4.19 -13.03
CA LYS A 35 -13.28 -4.22 -14.29
C LYS A 35 -11.80 -4.52 -14.05
N ASP A 36 -11.18 -3.94 -13.02
CA ASP A 36 -9.78 -4.19 -12.68
C ASP A 36 -9.59 -5.65 -12.28
N ILE A 37 -10.49 -6.19 -11.47
CA ILE A 37 -10.48 -7.60 -11.04
C ILE A 37 -10.61 -8.54 -12.24
N LEU A 38 -11.56 -8.29 -13.15
CA LEU A 38 -11.81 -9.13 -14.31
C LEU A 38 -10.67 -9.10 -15.33
N ASN A 39 -9.97 -7.98 -15.45
CA ASN A 39 -8.88 -7.77 -16.40
C ASN A 39 -7.48 -7.81 -15.77
N ASP A 40 -7.33 -8.19 -14.51
CA ASP A 40 -6.07 -8.18 -13.79
C ASP A 40 -4.94 -8.90 -14.55
N GLN A 41 -5.25 -10.03 -15.17
CA GLN A 41 -4.32 -10.80 -15.99
C GLN A 41 -3.84 -10.05 -17.25
N ALA A 42 -4.57 -9.06 -17.72
CA ALA A 42 -4.25 -8.30 -18.94
C ALA A 42 -3.39 -7.06 -18.64
N THR A 43 -3.17 -6.73 -17.36
CA THR A 43 -2.35 -5.59 -16.95
C THR A 43 -0.92 -5.99 -16.62
N THR A 44 0.01 -5.04 -16.71
CA THR A 44 1.42 -5.24 -16.35
C THR A 44 1.84 -4.37 -15.17
N ASN A 45 0.95 -3.49 -14.71
CA ASN A 45 1.27 -2.48 -13.69
C ASN A 45 0.75 -2.87 -12.31
N ASP A 46 -0.40 -3.54 -12.26
CA ASP A 46 -1.10 -3.89 -11.04
C ASP A 46 -1.22 -5.41 -10.87
N VAL A 47 -1.43 -5.85 -9.65
CA VAL A 47 -1.76 -7.23 -9.24
C VAL A 47 -2.88 -7.11 -8.21
N VAL A 48 -4.12 -7.03 -8.65
CA VAL A 48 -5.26 -6.71 -7.77
C VAL A 48 -5.97 -7.94 -7.22
N THR A 49 -5.61 -9.14 -7.72
CA THR A 49 -6.23 -10.40 -7.28
C THR A 49 -5.19 -11.48 -6.98
N TYR A 50 -5.52 -12.37 -6.05
CA TYR A 50 -4.77 -13.60 -5.88
C TYR A 50 -4.87 -14.47 -7.14
N GLY A 51 -3.73 -14.74 -7.77
CA GLY A 51 -3.68 -15.60 -8.95
C GLY A 51 -3.86 -14.90 -10.29
N LEU A 52 -3.85 -13.55 -10.33
CA LEU A 52 -3.97 -12.73 -11.55
C LEU A 52 -5.28 -12.99 -12.30
N GLY A 53 -6.37 -12.54 -11.70
CA GLY A 53 -7.72 -12.60 -12.26
C GLY A 53 -8.52 -13.84 -11.86
N PRO A 54 -9.81 -13.89 -12.20
CA PRO A 54 -10.78 -14.86 -11.67
C PRO A 54 -10.50 -16.31 -12.08
N ARG A 55 -9.65 -16.55 -13.09
CA ARG A 55 -9.25 -17.89 -13.50
C ARG A 55 -8.04 -18.44 -12.75
N GLY A 56 -7.37 -17.64 -11.93
CA GLY A 56 -6.24 -18.05 -11.09
C GLY A 56 -5.07 -18.67 -11.85
N GLN A 57 -4.85 -18.29 -13.10
CA GLN A 57 -3.83 -18.90 -13.98
C GLN A 57 -2.41 -18.47 -13.62
N ARG A 58 -2.25 -17.38 -12.82
CA ARG A 58 -0.95 -16.84 -12.38
C ARG A 58 -0.01 -16.51 -13.53
N PHE A 59 -0.57 -16.22 -14.69
CA PHE A 59 0.18 -15.84 -15.88
C PHE A 59 0.26 -14.32 -15.95
N SER A 60 1.47 -13.78 -16.04
CA SER A 60 1.72 -12.37 -16.31
C SER A 60 2.07 -12.16 -17.79
N PRO A 61 1.52 -11.14 -18.47
CA PRO A 61 1.88 -10.78 -19.82
C PRO A 61 3.21 -10.01 -19.92
N LEU A 62 3.93 -9.80 -18.80
CA LEU A 62 5.25 -9.17 -18.79
C LEU A 62 6.24 -9.99 -19.63
N ASP A 63 6.88 -9.36 -20.61
CA ASP A 63 7.84 -9.97 -21.53
C ASP A 63 9.24 -9.33 -21.49
N ASN A 64 9.41 -8.28 -20.68
CA ASN A 64 10.68 -7.59 -20.51
C ASN A 64 11.73 -8.43 -19.75
N LEU A 65 11.33 -9.53 -19.10
CA LEU A 65 12.22 -10.50 -18.48
C LEU A 65 12.22 -11.81 -19.27
N ASN A 66 13.40 -12.27 -19.70
CA ASN A 66 13.56 -13.45 -20.53
C ASN A 66 14.88 -14.19 -20.24
N THR A 67 15.11 -15.31 -20.91
CA THR A 67 16.29 -16.18 -20.70
C THR A 67 17.63 -15.47 -21.01
N GLN A 68 17.64 -14.43 -21.82
CA GLN A 68 18.84 -13.68 -22.18
C GLN A 68 19.22 -12.66 -21.10
N ASN A 69 18.24 -12.10 -20.38
CA ASN A 69 18.47 -11.00 -19.45
C ASN A 69 18.25 -11.35 -17.96
N VAL A 70 17.64 -12.50 -17.64
CA VAL A 70 17.39 -12.93 -16.26
C VAL A 70 18.65 -12.95 -15.39
N LYS A 71 19.83 -13.22 -15.98
CA LYS A 71 21.12 -13.24 -15.29
C LYS A 71 21.55 -11.85 -14.77
N LYS A 72 20.93 -10.79 -15.26
CA LYS A 72 21.21 -9.40 -14.86
C LYS A 72 20.31 -8.91 -13.73
N MET A 73 19.36 -9.74 -13.28
CA MET A 73 18.50 -9.38 -12.15
C MET A 73 19.33 -9.24 -10.88
N HIS A 74 19.00 -8.22 -10.10
CA HIS A 74 19.53 -8.00 -8.76
C HIS A 74 18.42 -7.42 -7.88
N PRO A 75 18.44 -7.66 -6.56
CA PRO A 75 17.49 -7.01 -5.65
C PRO A 75 17.73 -5.51 -5.63
N VAL A 76 16.65 -4.73 -5.64
CA VAL A 76 16.70 -3.27 -5.53
C VAL A 76 16.46 -2.79 -4.10
N TRP A 77 15.68 -3.55 -3.32
CA TRP A 77 15.44 -3.32 -1.90
C TRP A 77 15.05 -4.62 -1.20
N ALA A 78 15.01 -4.60 0.11
CA ALA A 78 14.51 -5.67 0.96
C ALA A 78 13.71 -5.05 2.12
N PHE A 79 12.59 -5.69 2.51
CA PHE A 79 11.73 -5.25 3.59
C PHE A 79 11.66 -6.31 4.69
N SER A 80 11.76 -5.90 5.96
CA SER A 80 11.66 -6.80 7.10
C SER A 80 10.28 -6.69 7.76
N PHE A 81 9.59 -7.83 7.90
CA PHE A 81 8.31 -7.90 8.63
C PHE A 81 8.47 -7.93 10.17
N GLY A 82 9.64 -7.60 10.68
CA GLY A 82 9.88 -7.49 12.12
C GLY A 82 10.20 -8.82 12.82
N GLY A 83 11.46 -9.15 12.85
CA GLY A 83 12.20 -10.03 13.74
C GLY A 83 11.44 -11.22 14.33
N GLU A 84 11.40 -11.29 15.64
CA GLU A 84 10.84 -12.41 16.41
C GLU A 84 9.34 -12.67 16.21
N LYS A 85 8.57 -11.64 15.79
CA LYS A 85 7.14 -11.80 15.50
C LYS A 85 6.88 -12.49 14.16
N GLN A 86 7.84 -12.52 13.25
CA GLN A 86 7.63 -13.14 11.96
C GLN A 86 7.87 -14.64 12.03
N ARG A 87 6.83 -15.40 11.65
CA ARG A 87 6.86 -16.87 11.50
C ARG A 87 6.81 -17.22 10.00
N GLY A 88 5.98 -18.13 9.59
CA GLY A 88 5.80 -18.43 8.18
C GLY A 88 5.27 -17.23 7.38
N GLN A 89 5.61 -17.14 6.10
CA GLN A 89 5.11 -16.12 5.17
C GLN A 89 4.40 -16.81 4.01
N GLU A 90 3.07 -16.68 3.95
CA GLU A 90 2.23 -17.32 2.93
C GLU A 90 1.38 -16.31 2.14
N SER A 91 1.56 -15.02 2.41
CA SER A 91 0.82 -13.96 1.74
C SER A 91 1.27 -13.80 0.29
N GLN A 92 0.32 -13.73 -0.64
CA GLN A 92 0.58 -13.17 -1.96
C GLN A 92 0.39 -11.65 -1.89
N PRO A 93 1.43 -10.86 -2.20
CA PRO A 93 1.30 -9.41 -2.28
C PRO A 93 0.32 -8.99 -3.37
N LEU A 94 -0.48 -7.97 -3.09
CA LEU A 94 -1.29 -7.27 -4.08
C LEU A 94 -0.64 -5.92 -4.38
N VAL A 95 -0.77 -5.47 -5.62
CA VAL A 95 -0.18 -4.18 -6.05
C VAL A 95 -1.26 -3.36 -6.75
N LYS A 96 -1.41 -2.11 -6.33
CA LYS A 96 -2.27 -1.13 -6.99
C LYS A 96 -1.59 0.23 -7.01
N ASP A 97 -1.47 0.82 -8.21
CA ASP A 97 -0.90 2.16 -8.42
C ASP A 97 0.46 2.38 -7.70
N GLY A 98 1.35 1.37 -7.78
CA GLY A 98 2.69 1.44 -7.18
C GLY A 98 2.76 1.17 -5.68
N VAL A 99 1.64 0.83 -5.02
CA VAL A 99 1.60 0.44 -3.61
C VAL A 99 1.40 -1.06 -3.49
N MET A 100 2.27 -1.74 -2.74
CA MET A 100 2.17 -3.15 -2.41
C MET A 100 1.49 -3.34 -1.05
N TYR A 101 0.46 -4.17 -1.01
CA TYR A 101 -0.21 -4.60 0.24
C TYR A 101 0.16 -6.05 0.52
N VAL A 102 0.77 -6.29 1.69
CA VAL A 102 1.23 -7.63 2.07
C VAL A 102 0.93 -7.91 3.53
N THR A 103 0.30 -9.05 3.79
CA THR A 103 0.01 -9.50 5.15
C THR A 103 1.20 -10.26 5.73
N ALA A 104 1.33 -10.24 7.05
CA ALA A 104 2.36 -10.92 7.79
C ALA A 104 1.78 -11.62 9.04
N SER A 105 2.61 -12.37 9.75
CA SER A 105 2.22 -13.10 10.96
C SER A 105 1.54 -12.21 11.99
N TYR A 106 0.69 -12.81 12.82
CA TYR A 106 -0.07 -12.14 13.88
C TYR A 106 -1.03 -11.06 13.37
N SER A 107 -1.65 -11.29 12.20
CA SER A 107 -2.64 -10.38 11.60
C SER A 107 -2.11 -8.96 11.43
N ARG A 108 -0.89 -8.84 10.92
CA ARG A 108 -0.29 -7.58 10.49
C ARG A 108 -0.45 -7.43 8.99
N ILE A 109 -0.52 -6.20 8.52
CA ILE A 109 -0.50 -5.85 7.10
C ILE A 109 0.28 -4.56 6.90
N TYR A 110 0.98 -4.48 5.78
CA TYR A 110 1.83 -3.37 5.40
C TYR A 110 1.44 -2.84 4.03
N ALA A 111 1.51 -1.53 3.86
CA ALA A 111 1.57 -0.89 2.56
C ALA A 111 2.99 -0.39 2.32
N ILE A 112 3.57 -0.77 1.20
CA ILE A 112 4.96 -0.53 0.85
C ILE A 112 5.00 0.12 -0.52
N ASP A 113 5.77 1.20 -0.68
CA ASP A 113 6.06 1.77 -2.00
C ASP A 113 6.90 0.79 -2.81
N VAL A 114 6.41 0.38 -3.99
CA VAL A 114 7.06 -0.65 -4.81
C VAL A 114 8.40 -0.19 -5.36
N ALA A 115 8.56 1.11 -5.61
CA ALA A 115 9.78 1.63 -6.21
C ALA A 115 10.93 1.76 -5.21
N SER A 116 10.63 2.20 -3.98
CA SER A 116 11.64 2.45 -2.94
C SER A 116 11.75 1.34 -1.90
N GLY A 117 10.69 0.55 -1.68
CA GLY A 117 10.60 -0.40 -0.57
C GLY A 117 10.30 0.27 0.77
N GLU A 118 9.94 1.55 0.79
CA GLU A 118 9.59 2.27 2.01
C GLU A 118 8.20 1.89 2.51
N GLU A 119 8.05 1.76 3.84
CA GLU A 119 6.77 1.56 4.49
C GLU A 119 5.95 2.85 4.43
N LEU A 120 4.77 2.77 3.81
CA LEU A 120 3.82 3.89 3.79
C LEU A 120 2.95 3.90 5.04
N TRP A 121 2.46 2.72 5.43
CA TRP A 121 1.74 2.49 6.67
C TRP A 121 1.75 1.01 7.04
N GLN A 122 1.48 0.73 8.32
CA GLN A 122 1.22 -0.61 8.82
C GLN A 122 -0.03 -0.63 9.70
N TYR A 123 -0.67 -1.78 9.77
CA TYR A 123 -1.71 -2.10 10.73
C TYR A 123 -1.40 -3.41 11.43
N GLU A 124 -1.58 -3.44 12.75
CA GLU A 124 -1.45 -4.63 13.59
C GLU A 124 -2.76 -4.84 14.36
N ALA A 125 -3.37 -6.01 14.22
CA ALA A 125 -4.56 -6.36 14.96
C ALA A 125 -4.25 -6.55 16.44
N ARG A 126 -5.13 -6.07 17.33
CA ARG A 126 -5.08 -6.41 18.76
C ARG A 126 -5.68 -7.78 18.94
N LEU A 127 -4.84 -8.78 19.02
CA LEU A 127 -5.24 -10.16 19.24
C LEU A 127 -5.39 -10.46 20.72
N PRO A 128 -6.29 -11.40 21.12
CA PRO A 128 -6.34 -11.91 22.47
C PRO A 128 -5.02 -12.57 22.90
N ASP A 129 -4.67 -12.45 24.17
CA ASP A 129 -3.49 -13.09 24.72
C ASP A 129 -3.56 -14.62 24.57
N GLY A 130 -2.43 -15.21 24.19
CA GLY A 130 -2.32 -16.65 24.03
C GLY A 130 -3.13 -17.25 22.89
N ILE A 131 -3.55 -16.43 21.91
CA ILE A 131 -4.23 -16.95 20.73
C ILE A 131 -3.35 -17.94 19.97
N MET A 132 -3.84 -19.15 19.79
CA MET A 132 -3.15 -20.23 19.08
C MET A 132 -4.10 -20.85 18.05
N PRO A 133 -4.09 -20.38 16.80
CA PRO A 133 -4.84 -21.03 15.73
C PRO A 133 -4.22 -22.36 15.34
N CYS A 134 -4.98 -23.22 14.66
CA CYS A 134 -4.54 -24.56 14.31
C CYS A 134 -3.27 -24.63 13.45
N CYS A 135 -3.03 -23.62 12.62
CA CYS A 135 -2.02 -23.65 11.53
C CYS A 135 -0.96 -22.57 11.68
N ASP A 136 -0.53 -22.28 12.91
CA ASP A 136 0.37 -21.19 13.26
C ASP A 136 -0.29 -19.80 13.05
N VAL A 137 0.49 -18.75 13.21
CA VAL A 137 0.06 -17.36 13.23
C VAL A 137 0.20 -16.64 11.88
N ILE A 138 0.27 -17.43 10.83
CA ILE A 138 0.42 -16.94 9.44
C ILE A 138 -0.85 -16.24 8.95
N ASN A 139 -0.72 -15.47 7.87
CA ASN A 139 -1.83 -14.90 7.14
C ASN A 139 -1.61 -15.09 5.64
N ARG A 140 -2.67 -15.44 4.89
CA ARG A 140 -2.56 -15.83 3.49
C ARG A 140 -2.82 -14.71 2.50
N GLY A 141 -3.06 -13.50 2.97
CA GLY A 141 -3.20 -12.34 2.12
C GLY A 141 -4.43 -11.49 2.41
N ALA A 142 -4.61 -10.49 1.57
CA ALA A 142 -5.71 -9.54 1.63
C ALA A 142 -6.48 -9.54 0.30
N ALA A 143 -7.61 -8.85 0.28
CA ALA A 143 -8.32 -8.42 -0.92
C ALA A 143 -8.29 -6.89 -0.98
N ILE A 144 -8.31 -6.34 -2.19
CA ILE A 144 -8.48 -4.91 -2.41
C ILE A 144 -9.71 -4.68 -3.29
N TYR A 145 -10.54 -3.74 -2.88
CA TYR A 145 -11.74 -3.35 -3.62
C TYR A 145 -12.14 -1.94 -3.24
N ASP A 146 -12.54 -1.14 -4.25
CA ASP A 146 -12.74 0.29 -4.05
C ASP A 146 -11.52 0.93 -3.39
N ASP A 147 -11.67 1.79 -2.42
CA ASP A 147 -10.58 2.38 -1.64
C ASP A 147 -10.19 1.55 -0.40
N LEU A 148 -10.52 0.25 -0.36
CA LEU A 148 -10.35 -0.61 0.81
C LEU A 148 -9.31 -1.71 0.59
N VAL A 149 -8.53 -1.99 1.65
CA VAL A 149 -7.79 -3.22 1.84
C VAL A 149 -8.50 -4.05 2.90
N ILE A 150 -8.89 -5.29 2.57
CA ILE A 150 -9.71 -6.15 3.41
C ILE A 150 -8.93 -7.43 3.71
N PHE A 151 -8.79 -7.77 4.99
CA PHE A 151 -8.14 -9.02 5.38
C PHE A 151 -8.76 -9.61 6.65
N GLY A 152 -8.57 -10.90 6.85
CA GLY A 152 -9.03 -11.59 8.04
C GLY A 152 -7.95 -11.66 9.12
N THR A 153 -8.38 -11.67 10.39
CA THR A 153 -7.49 -11.76 11.54
C THR A 153 -7.64 -13.09 12.27
N LEU A 154 -6.62 -13.50 13.03
CA LEU A 154 -6.60 -14.80 13.72
C LEU A 154 -7.73 -14.99 14.72
N ASP A 155 -8.32 -13.91 15.23
CA ASP A 155 -9.48 -13.91 16.13
C ASP A 155 -10.83 -13.90 15.39
N ALA A 156 -10.83 -14.31 14.13
CA ALA A 156 -12.01 -14.42 13.26
C ALA A 156 -12.74 -13.10 13.03
N ILE A 157 -11.99 -12.00 12.92
CA ILE A 157 -12.52 -10.68 12.54
C ILE A 157 -12.10 -10.35 11.11
N LEU A 158 -13.03 -9.88 10.29
CA LEU A 158 -12.75 -9.25 9.01
C LEU A 158 -12.55 -7.75 9.24
N VAL A 159 -11.45 -7.21 8.73
CA VAL A 159 -11.06 -5.80 8.88
C VAL A 159 -10.93 -5.18 7.52
N ALA A 160 -11.53 -4.01 7.33
CA ALA A 160 -11.30 -3.16 6.16
C ALA A 160 -10.56 -1.90 6.58
N LEU A 161 -9.49 -1.62 5.86
CA LEU A 161 -8.63 -0.46 6.03
C LEU A 161 -8.74 0.44 4.81
N ASP A 162 -8.63 1.73 5.03
CA ASP A 162 -8.46 2.70 3.96
C ASP A 162 -7.09 2.48 3.28
N GLN A 163 -7.07 2.35 1.96
CA GLN A 163 -5.87 2.03 1.18
C GLN A 163 -4.73 3.04 1.36
N LYS A 164 -5.06 4.32 1.53
CA LYS A 164 -4.06 5.40 1.60
C LYS A 164 -3.44 5.54 2.98
N THR A 165 -4.25 5.29 4.02
CA THR A 165 -3.87 5.66 5.39
C THR A 165 -3.71 4.49 6.34
N GLY A 166 -4.14 3.28 5.96
CA GLY A 166 -4.18 2.12 6.83
C GLY A 166 -5.16 2.23 8.01
N LYS A 167 -6.00 3.26 8.05
CA LYS A 167 -6.99 3.46 9.11
C LYS A 167 -8.15 2.49 8.96
N VAL A 168 -8.63 1.99 10.08
CA VAL A 168 -9.80 1.10 10.09
C VAL A 168 -11.04 1.86 9.64
N VAL A 169 -11.69 1.37 8.58
CA VAL A 169 -12.98 1.84 8.08
C VAL A 169 -14.10 1.06 8.76
N TRP A 170 -13.98 -0.26 8.81
CA TRP A 170 -14.91 -1.12 9.55
C TRP A 170 -14.24 -2.43 10.00
N ARG A 171 -14.88 -3.08 10.98
CA ARG A 171 -14.52 -4.41 11.46
C ARG A 171 -15.80 -5.24 11.65
N LYS A 172 -15.73 -6.54 11.32
CA LYS A 172 -16.87 -7.45 11.49
C LYS A 172 -16.41 -8.79 12.04
N LYS A 173 -16.98 -9.19 13.16
CA LYS A 173 -16.77 -10.53 13.71
C LYS A 173 -17.47 -11.55 12.81
N MET A 174 -16.72 -12.54 12.33
CA MET A 174 -17.20 -13.57 11.41
C MET A 174 -17.44 -14.91 12.12
N GLY A 175 -16.77 -15.14 13.24
CA GLY A 175 -16.89 -16.37 14.01
C GLY A 175 -16.40 -16.20 15.44
N ASP A 176 -16.36 -17.31 16.18
CA ASP A 176 -15.74 -17.38 17.49
C ASP A 176 -14.42 -18.13 17.39
N TYR A 177 -13.30 -17.44 17.56
CA TYR A 177 -11.98 -18.06 17.48
C TYR A 177 -11.78 -19.17 18.53
N LYS A 178 -12.48 -19.11 19.68
CA LYS A 178 -12.46 -20.16 20.71
C LYS A 178 -13.13 -21.45 20.25
N ALA A 179 -14.01 -21.36 19.26
CA ALA A 179 -14.61 -22.50 18.58
C ALA A 179 -13.81 -22.98 17.35
N GLY A 180 -12.59 -22.45 17.16
CA GLY A 180 -11.68 -22.85 16.10
C GLY A 180 -11.78 -22.06 14.78
N TYR A 181 -12.58 -20.98 14.75
CA TYR A 181 -12.64 -20.11 13.57
C TYR A 181 -11.45 -19.14 13.55
N SER A 182 -10.75 -19.05 12.41
CA SER A 182 -9.69 -18.07 12.16
C SER A 182 -9.57 -17.81 10.67
N PHE A 183 -8.82 -16.77 10.26
CA PHE A 183 -8.46 -16.47 8.89
C PHE A 183 -6.98 -16.70 8.64
#